data_52e8a9580caa691def3fd260db0360b7
#
_entry.id   52e8a9580caa691def3fd260db0360b7
#
_cell.length_a   1.000
_cell.length_b   1.000
_cell.length_c   1.000
_cell.angle_alpha   90.00
_cell.angle_beta   90.00
_cell.angle_gamma   90.00
#
_symmetry.space_group_name_H-M   'P 1'
#
loop_
_entity.id
_entity.type
_entity.pdbx_description
1 polymer ?
#
loop_
_entity_poly.entity_id
_entity_poly.type
_entity_poly.pdbx_seq_one_letter_code
_entity_poly.pdbx_strand_id
1 'polypeptide(L)'
;MKKVIIHAEVYTGETVIADGFVRFGKEISTVGKMSEYVPESGEEVIDASESRLVPGFIDIHSHGGYGVDNMDGDAEGIDRMIAAMHREGITSYFPTTMTQSSENIEKALTG
;
A
#
# COMPACT_ATOMS: atom_id res chain seq x y z
N MET A 1 2.27 -2.57 17.92
CA MET A 1 3.26 -3.63 17.75
C MET A 1 4.32 -3.12 16.78
N LYS A 2 5.59 -3.20 17.15
CA LYS A 2 6.69 -2.77 16.26
C LYS A 2 7.11 -3.96 15.40
N LYS A 3 7.37 -3.68 14.13
CA LYS A 3 7.90 -4.62 13.14
C LYS A 3 9.15 -4.05 12.50
N VAL A 4 10.04 -4.92 12.06
CA VAL A 4 11.20 -4.53 11.26
C VAL A 4 11.36 -5.50 10.08
N ILE A 5 11.51 -4.94 8.90
CA ILE A 5 11.94 -5.67 7.70
C ILE A 5 13.45 -5.51 7.61
N ILE A 6 14.18 -6.61 7.46
CA ILE A 6 15.65 -6.63 7.38
C ILE A 6 16.12 -7.27 6.07
N HIS A 7 17.35 -6.96 5.69
CA HIS A 7 18.04 -7.50 4.50
C HIS A 7 17.34 -7.26 3.17
N ALA A 8 16.52 -6.19 3.06
CA ALA A 8 15.92 -5.79 1.80
C ALA A 8 16.80 -4.84 1.00
N GLU A 9 16.69 -4.88 -0.33
CA GLU A 9 17.07 -3.74 -1.18
C GLU A 9 15.98 -2.68 -1.06
N VAL A 10 16.25 -1.59 -0.32
CA VAL A 10 15.23 -0.59 0.05
C VAL A 10 15.27 0.61 -0.89
N TYR A 11 14.15 0.88 -1.53
CA TYR A 11 13.92 2.06 -2.38
C TYR A 11 13.20 3.12 -1.57
N THR A 12 13.87 4.23 -1.25
CA THR A 12 13.29 5.29 -0.40
C THR A 12 12.53 6.36 -1.20
N GLY A 13 12.60 6.32 -2.52
CA GLY A 13 12.14 7.39 -3.42
C GLY A 13 13.25 8.38 -3.78
N GLU A 14 14.29 8.52 -2.96
CA GLU A 14 15.44 9.39 -3.20
C GLU A 14 16.71 8.58 -3.50
N THR A 15 16.86 7.43 -2.88
CA THR A 15 18.03 6.57 -2.99
C THR A 15 17.67 5.09 -2.86
N VAL A 16 18.62 4.22 -3.16
CA VAL A 16 18.53 2.77 -2.99
C VAL A 16 19.55 2.32 -1.95
N ILE A 17 19.09 1.59 -0.93
CA ILE A 17 19.93 0.96 0.07
C ILE A 17 20.03 -0.52 -0.27
N ALA A 18 21.19 -0.98 -0.71
CA ALA A 18 21.36 -2.34 -1.25
C ALA A 18 21.10 -3.46 -0.22
N ASP A 19 21.41 -3.24 1.04
CA ASP A 19 21.12 -4.12 2.17
C ASP A 19 20.65 -3.23 3.33
N GLY A 20 19.35 -3.13 3.49
CA GLY A 20 18.73 -2.19 4.40
C GLY A 20 17.70 -2.81 5.32
N PHE A 21 17.27 -1.99 6.27
CA PHE A 21 16.15 -2.29 7.16
C PHE A 21 15.15 -1.16 7.21
N VAL A 22 13.88 -1.51 7.46
CA VAL A 22 12.79 -0.57 7.72
C VAL A 22 12.06 -0.99 8.97
N ARG A 23 12.06 -0.15 9.99
CA ARG A 23 11.29 -0.35 11.23
C ARG A 23 10.02 0.47 11.19
N PHE A 24 8.91 -0.14 11.54
CA PHE A 24 7.59 0.50 11.45
C PHE A 24 6.60 -0.07 12.47
N GLY A 25 5.56 0.72 12.71
CA GLY A 25 4.34 0.33 13.39
C GLY A 25 3.16 0.83 12.55
N LYS A 26 2.44 1.84 13.06
CA LYS A 26 1.47 2.60 12.23
C LYS A 26 2.18 3.50 11.21
N GLU A 27 3.39 3.93 11.57
CA GLU A 27 4.25 4.79 10.76
C GLU A 27 5.64 4.16 10.66
N ILE A 28 6.38 4.52 9.62
CA ILE A 28 7.79 4.19 9.47
C ILE A 28 8.56 5.04 10.49
N SER A 29 9.32 4.38 11.36
CA SER A 29 10.11 5.04 12.40
C SER A 29 11.59 5.16 12.03
N THR A 30 12.13 4.21 11.29
CA THR A 30 13.54 4.17 10.92
C THR A 30 13.75 3.46 9.60
N VAL A 31 14.59 4.02 8.75
CA VAL A 31 15.13 3.40 7.54
C VAL A 31 16.64 3.54 7.57
N GLY A 32 17.38 2.49 7.31
CA GLY A 32 18.84 2.53 7.34
C GLY A 32 19.51 1.33 6.70
N LYS A 33 20.84 1.36 6.69
CA LYS A 33 21.65 0.22 6.23
C LYS A 33 21.70 -0.86 7.31
N MET A 34 21.79 -2.13 6.91
CA MET A 34 21.92 -3.22 7.86
C MET A 34 23.13 -3.09 8.79
N SER A 35 24.20 -2.43 8.35
CA SER A 35 25.36 -2.12 9.21
C SER A 35 25.03 -1.20 10.40
N GLU A 36 23.90 -0.50 10.36
CA GLU A 36 23.40 0.41 11.40
C GLU A 36 22.25 -0.20 12.21
N TYR A 37 21.82 -1.41 11.84
CA TYR A 37 20.70 -2.08 12.49
C TYR A 37 21.07 -2.55 13.91
N VAL A 38 20.26 -2.15 14.86
CA VAL A 38 20.31 -2.63 16.24
C VAL A 38 18.96 -3.24 16.58
N PRO A 39 18.90 -4.55 16.93
CA PRO A 39 17.65 -5.20 17.34
C PRO A 39 17.01 -4.53 18.54
N GLU A 40 15.68 -4.38 18.51
CA GLU A 40 14.90 -3.89 19.65
C GLU A 40 14.06 -5.02 20.27
N SER A 41 13.91 -4.98 21.59
CA SER A 41 13.11 -5.97 22.31
C SER A 41 11.64 -5.88 21.90
N GLY A 42 11.04 -7.03 21.57
CA GLY A 42 9.62 -7.18 21.26
C GLY A 42 9.23 -6.75 19.85
N GLU A 43 10.19 -6.46 18.96
CA GLU A 43 9.88 -6.27 17.55
C GLU A 43 9.71 -7.61 16.80
N GLU A 44 8.75 -7.65 15.90
CA GLU A 44 8.58 -8.76 14.95
C GLU A 44 9.54 -8.54 13.77
N VAL A 45 10.42 -9.51 13.54
CA VAL A 45 11.43 -9.44 12.47
C VAL A 45 10.94 -10.17 11.22
N ILE A 46 10.98 -9.48 10.09
CA ILE A 46 10.63 -10.00 8.76
C ILE A 46 11.92 -9.99 7.93
N ASP A 47 12.46 -11.16 7.61
CA ASP A 47 13.60 -11.28 6.70
C ASP A 47 13.14 -11.16 5.25
N ALA A 48 13.65 -10.16 4.56
CA ALA A 48 13.36 -9.87 3.16
C ALA A 48 14.61 -10.01 2.27
N SER A 49 15.51 -10.93 2.65
CA SER A 49 16.69 -11.25 1.82
C SER A 49 16.29 -11.56 0.38
N GLU A 50 17.05 -11.04 -0.57
CA GLU A 50 16.81 -11.16 -2.02
C GLU A 50 15.51 -10.48 -2.52
N SER A 51 14.87 -9.67 -1.68
CA SER A 51 13.65 -8.94 -2.02
C SER A 51 13.90 -7.44 -2.13
N ARG A 52 13.03 -6.78 -2.90
CA ARG A 52 12.99 -5.31 -3.00
C ARG A 52 11.86 -4.79 -2.13
N LEU A 53 12.18 -3.80 -1.32
CA LEU A 53 11.20 -3.07 -0.53
C LEU A 53 10.99 -1.69 -1.16
N VAL A 54 9.78 -1.44 -1.62
CA VAL A 54 9.39 -0.20 -2.29
C VAL A 54 8.22 0.44 -1.55
N PRO A 55 8.00 1.77 -1.68
CA PRO A 55 6.74 2.39 -1.25
C PRO A 55 5.55 1.75 -1.96
N GLY A 56 4.40 1.65 -1.26
CA GLY A 56 3.17 1.19 -1.89
C GLY A 56 2.75 2.08 -3.04
N PHE A 57 2.14 1.50 -4.06
CA PHE A 57 1.63 2.24 -5.21
C PHE A 57 0.38 3.03 -4.84
N ILE A 58 0.24 4.20 -5.47
CA ILE A 58 -0.93 5.07 -5.35
C ILE A 58 -1.62 5.08 -6.72
N ASP A 59 -2.81 4.50 -6.80
CA ASP A 59 -3.65 4.56 -8.00
C ASP A 59 -4.50 5.83 -7.94
N ILE A 60 -4.17 6.80 -8.79
CA ILE A 60 -4.81 8.12 -8.80
C ILE A 60 -5.96 8.24 -9.82
N HIS A 61 -6.19 7.22 -10.64
CA HIS A 61 -7.24 7.25 -11.66
C HIS A 61 -7.64 5.84 -12.09
N SER A 62 -8.71 5.33 -11.52
CA SER A 62 -9.28 4.04 -11.91
C SER A 62 -10.80 4.05 -11.75
N HIS A 63 -11.49 3.45 -12.70
CA HIS A 63 -12.96 3.36 -12.72
C HIS A 63 -13.49 2.09 -12.05
N GLY A 64 -12.61 1.23 -11.62
CA GLY A 64 -12.94 -0.02 -10.98
C GLY A 64 -12.00 -1.16 -11.38
N GLY A 65 -12.31 -2.36 -10.95
CA GLY A 65 -11.52 -3.56 -11.23
C GLY A 65 -12.14 -4.78 -10.55
N TYR A 66 -11.62 -5.96 -10.84
CA TYR A 66 -12.07 -7.20 -10.19
C TYR A 66 -13.59 -7.46 -10.28
N GLY A 67 -14.21 -7.00 -11.38
CA GLY A 67 -15.65 -7.13 -11.60
C GLY A 67 -16.51 -6.10 -10.85
N VAL A 68 -15.90 -5.05 -10.31
CA VAL A 68 -16.56 -3.94 -9.61
C VAL A 68 -16.31 -2.64 -10.37
N ASP A 69 -17.36 -1.86 -10.61
CA ASP A 69 -17.28 -0.50 -11.16
C ASP A 69 -17.59 0.50 -10.04
N ASN A 70 -16.81 1.59 -9.97
CA ASN A 70 -17.03 2.66 -8.99
C ASN A 70 -18.41 3.33 -9.15
N MET A 71 -19.04 3.18 -10.32
CA MET A 71 -20.40 3.68 -10.58
C MET A 71 -21.51 2.78 -10.02
N ASP A 72 -21.21 1.56 -9.54
CA ASP A 72 -22.21 0.63 -9.04
C ASP A 72 -22.84 1.08 -7.72
N GLY A 73 -22.14 1.88 -6.92
CA GLY A 73 -22.55 2.25 -5.55
C GLY A 73 -22.59 1.02 -4.63
N ASP A 74 -21.68 0.07 -4.84
CA ASP A 74 -21.54 -1.18 -4.07
C ASP A 74 -20.33 -1.08 -3.13
N ALA A 75 -20.56 -0.63 -1.90
CA ALA A 75 -19.51 -0.48 -0.88
C ALA A 75 -18.81 -1.82 -0.59
N GLU A 76 -19.54 -2.93 -0.51
CA GLU A 76 -18.93 -4.24 -0.27
C GLU A 76 -18.07 -4.69 -1.45
N GLY A 77 -18.51 -4.40 -2.68
CA GLY A 77 -17.74 -4.63 -3.90
C GLY A 77 -16.44 -3.86 -3.90
N ILE A 78 -16.49 -2.58 -3.54
CA ILE A 78 -15.30 -1.72 -3.44
C ILE A 78 -14.33 -2.27 -2.37
N ASP A 79 -14.80 -2.68 -1.20
CA ASP A 79 -13.96 -3.27 -0.16
C ASP A 79 -13.24 -4.55 -0.66
N ARG A 80 -13.95 -5.42 -1.36
CA ARG A 80 -13.34 -6.62 -1.98
C ARG A 80 -12.30 -6.27 -3.03
N MET A 81 -12.57 -5.27 -3.86
CA MET A 81 -11.65 -4.76 -4.87
C MET A 81 -10.38 -4.19 -4.23
N ILE A 82 -10.52 -3.33 -3.22
CA ILE A 82 -9.40 -2.74 -2.48
C ILE A 82 -8.54 -3.84 -1.84
N ALA A 83 -9.16 -4.86 -1.24
CA ALA A 83 -8.43 -5.99 -0.67
C ALA A 83 -7.63 -6.78 -1.73
N ALA A 84 -8.13 -6.87 -2.96
CA ALA A 84 -7.39 -7.47 -4.07
C ALA A 84 -6.23 -6.56 -4.54
N MET A 85 -6.47 -5.25 -4.66
CA MET A 85 -5.46 -4.26 -5.03
C MET A 85 -4.28 -4.22 -4.03
N HIS A 86 -4.55 -4.37 -2.73
CA HIS A 86 -3.50 -4.46 -1.71
C HIS A 86 -2.54 -5.61 -1.97
N ARG A 87 -3.00 -6.74 -2.47
CA ARG A 87 -2.13 -7.89 -2.83
C ARG A 87 -1.25 -7.61 -4.06
N GLU A 88 -1.59 -6.62 -4.85
CA GLU A 88 -0.78 -6.13 -5.98
C GLU A 88 0.15 -4.97 -5.59
N GLY A 89 0.13 -4.55 -4.32
CA GLY A 89 0.99 -3.49 -3.80
C GLY A 89 0.38 -2.08 -3.89
N ILE A 90 -0.89 -1.93 -4.25
CA ILE A 90 -1.61 -0.65 -4.23
C ILE A 90 -2.05 -0.37 -2.80
N THR A 91 -1.54 0.70 -2.21
CA THR A 91 -1.80 1.08 -0.80
C THR A 91 -2.69 2.30 -0.65
N SER A 92 -2.92 3.02 -1.74
CA SER A 92 -3.85 4.16 -1.79
C SER A 92 -4.59 4.15 -3.11
N TYR A 93 -5.88 4.43 -3.06
CA TYR A 93 -6.77 4.35 -4.21
C TYR A 93 -7.67 5.58 -4.27
N PHE A 94 -7.79 6.18 -5.45
CA PHE A 94 -8.69 7.28 -5.75
C PHE A 94 -9.76 6.79 -6.72
N PRO A 95 -10.95 6.39 -6.24
CA PRO A 95 -12.03 5.96 -7.11
C PRO A 95 -12.45 7.09 -8.03
N THR A 96 -12.57 6.79 -9.31
CA THR A 96 -12.92 7.76 -10.34
C THR A 96 -14.31 7.45 -10.89
N THR A 97 -15.20 8.44 -10.88
CA THR A 97 -16.52 8.31 -11.49
C THR A 97 -16.46 8.54 -13.01
N MET A 98 -17.43 8.00 -13.73
CA MET A 98 -17.63 8.29 -15.16
C MET A 98 -18.52 9.53 -15.34
N THR A 99 -18.44 10.14 -16.52
CA THR A 99 -19.41 11.17 -16.93
C THR A 99 -20.79 10.54 -17.11
N GLN A 100 -21.71 10.83 -16.19
CA GLN A 100 -23.04 10.28 -16.10
C GLN A 100 -24.04 11.37 -15.64
N SER A 101 -25.32 11.01 -15.50
CA SER A 101 -26.30 11.89 -14.89
C SER A 101 -25.92 12.23 -13.44
N SER A 102 -26.32 13.39 -12.93
CA SER A 102 -26.06 13.78 -11.54
C SER A 102 -26.57 12.73 -10.56
N GLU A 103 -27.72 12.13 -10.82
CA GLU A 103 -28.31 11.06 -10.00
C GLU A 103 -27.41 9.82 -9.90
N ASN A 104 -26.85 9.40 -11.04
CA ASN A 104 -25.94 8.23 -11.07
C ASN A 104 -24.62 8.52 -10.35
N ILE A 105 -24.09 9.74 -10.49
CA ILE A 105 -22.87 10.16 -9.79
C ILE A 105 -23.12 10.23 -8.28
N GLU A 106 -24.23 10.82 -7.85
CA GLU A 106 -24.59 10.85 -6.42
C GLU A 106 -24.73 9.45 -5.83
N LYS A 107 -25.37 8.53 -6.54
CA LYS A 107 -25.48 7.13 -6.13
C LYS A 107 -24.10 6.49 -5.96
N ALA A 108 -23.19 6.70 -6.90
CA ALA A 108 -21.83 6.15 -6.85
C ALA A 108 -21.02 6.66 -5.66
N LEU A 109 -21.25 7.91 -5.24
CA LEU A 109 -20.52 8.55 -4.14
C LEU A 109 -21.10 8.25 -2.74
N THR A 110 -22.30 7.69 -2.67
CA THR A 110 -23.02 7.42 -1.41
C THR A 110 -23.15 5.93 -1.06
N GLY A 111 -22.71 5.07 -1.96
CA GLY A 111 -22.70 3.60 -1.81
C GLY A 111 -21.59 3.03 -0.94
#